data_f53a7c1fd7d152847d466262777f091d
#
_entry.id   f53a7c1fd7d152847d466262777f091d
#
_cell.length_a   1.000
_cell.length_b   1.000
_cell.length_c   1.000
_cell.angle_alpha   90.00
_cell.angle_beta   90.00
_cell.angle_gamma   90.00
#
_symmetry.space_group_name_H-M   'P 1'
#
loop_
_entity.id
_entity.type
_entity.pdbx_description
1 polymer ?
#
loop_
_entity_poly.entity_id
_entity_poly.type
_entity_poly.pdbx_seq_one_letter_code
_entity_poly.pdbx_strand_id
1 'polypeptide(L)'
;YFTSHQAFIRLPAKGGDLPLQPDRHRTSEAAAAKETAASSPVRTALSPDKLKQLKGNEEVRQLLFIAEQYLGKTLTSTDMETLLYLYDEVHMSADLLEYLIEYCVSKGSCSMAYIRTVGLAWADQKITTVAQAKEETNLYNKNYFTILKAFGIKNRNPLDKEIQYMNLWLNQYGFTLDIISEACSRTVLATGKASFSYADSILENWFKNG
;
A
#
# COMPACT_ATOMS: atom_id res chain seq x y z
N TYR A 1 -39.85 -38.08 -13.26
CA TYR A 1 -39.19 -39.39 -13.46
C TYR A 1 -37.69 -39.13 -13.50
N PHE A 2 -36.97 -39.47 -12.43
CA PHE A 2 -35.95 -40.51 -12.25
C PHE A 2 -34.72 -40.32 -13.17
N THR A 3 -33.49 -40.43 -12.78
CA THR A 3 -32.78 -41.01 -11.63
C THR A 3 -31.32 -40.54 -11.60
N SER A 4 -30.79 -40.50 -10.42
CA SER A 4 -29.39 -40.53 -10.01
C SER A 4 -28.45 -41.38 -10.84
N HIS A 5 -27.17 -40.98 -10.96
CA HIS A 5 -26.06 -41.91 -10.77
C HIS A 5 -24.82 -41.21 -10.23
N GLN A 6 -24.52 -41.52 -8.98
CA GLN A 6 -23.21 -41.35 -8.33
C GLN A 6 -22.27 -42.41 -8.95
N ALA A 7 -21.04 -42.01 -9.18
CA ALA A 7 -19.95 -42.97 -9.28
C ALA A 7 -18.75 -42.49 -8.49
N PHE A 8 -18.59 -43.11 -7.34
CA PHE A 8 -17.36 -43.18 -6.56
C PHE A 8 -16.29 -43.91 -7.35
N ILE A 9 -15.06 -43.39 -7.42
CA ILE A 9 -13.87 -44.21 -7.62
C ILE A 9 -12.78 -43.82 -6.63
N ARG A 10 -12.36 -44.81 -5.93
CA ARG A 10 -11.46 -45.07 -4.83
C ARG A 10 -10.00 -44.77 -5.15
N LEU A 11 -9.31 -44.26 -4.13
CA LEU A 11 -7.83 -44.27 -3.96
C LEU A 11 -7.29 -45.69 -3.83
N PRO A 12 -6.00 -45.90 -4.11
CA PRO A 12 -5.23 -46.79 -3.27
C PRO A 12 -4.04 -46.10 -2.60
N ALA A 13 -3.91 -46.47 -1.33
CA ALA A 13 -2.76 -46.20 -0.49
C ALA A 13 -1.71 -47.30 -0.61
N LYS A 14 -0.50 -46.99 -0.19
CA LYS A 14 0.68 -47.76 0.34
C LYS A 14 1.93 -47.37 -0.45
N GLY A 15 3.04 -47.07 0.18
CA GLY A 15 3.56 -47.35 1.49
C GLY A 15 5.04 -47.67 1.34
N GLY A 16 5.86 -47.31 2.30
CA GLY A 16 7.24 -47.75 2.50
C GLY A 16 8.30 -46.75 2.05
N ASP A 17 9.27 -46.36 2.73
CA ASP A 17 9.98 -46.59 3.96
C ASP A 17 11.16 -45.62 4.00
N LEU A 18 11.44 -45.04 5.15
CA LEU A 18 12.70 -44.34 5.50
C LEU A 18 13.85 -45.37 5.63
N PRO A 19 15.12 -44.96 5.43
CA PRO A 19 15.98 -44.88 6.61
C PRO A 19 16.91 -43.65 6.71
N LEU A 20 16.93 -43.08 7.91
CA LEU A 20 18.05 -42.80 8.83
C LEU A 20 19.34 -42.15 8.30
N GLN A 21 19.63 -41.05 9.01
CA GLN A 21 20.92 -40.33 9.09
C GLN A 21 22.09 -41.26 9.49
N PRO A 22 23.38 -40.81 9.32
CA PRO A 22 23.98 -40.04 10.40
C PRO A 22 24.99 -38.91 10.01
N ASP A 23 25.04 -37.93 10.89
CA ASP A 23 26.15 -37.11 11.40
C ASP A 23 27.51 -37.07 10.70
N ARG A 24 28.05 -35.86 10.54
CA ARG A 24 29.18 -35.27 11.30
C ARG A 24 29.87 -34.09 10.60
N HIS A 25 29.95 -33.01 11.39
CA HIS A 25 31.11 -32.12 11.60
C HIS A 25 31.98 -31.66 10.41
N ARG A 26 32.09 -30.37 10.18
CA ARG A 26 33.22 -29.54 10.71
C ARG A 26 33.39 -28.22 9.94
N THR A 27 33.47 -27.19 10.74
CA THR A 27 34.34 -26.01 10.75
C THR A 27 34.50 -25.13 9.52
N SER A 28 34.14 -23.87 9.80
CA SER A 28 34.93 -22.62 9.71
C SER A 28 35.13 -21.97 8.36
N GLU A 29 34.88 -20.74 8.46
CA GLU A 29 35.53 -19.50 8.05
C GLU A 29 34.78 -18.63 7.05
N ALA A 30 34.30 -17.56 7.61
CA ALA A 30 34.41 -16.17 7.19
C ALA A 30 34.49 -15.85 5.69
N ALA A 31 33.38 -15.32 5.17
CA ALA A 31 33.47 -14.29 4.14
C ALA A 31 32.36 -13.27 4.42
N ALA A 32 32.79 -12.09 4.82
CA ALA A 32 31.99 -10.90 5.05
C ALA A 32 31.23 -10.54 3.77
N ALA A 33 29.93 -10.76 3.76
CA ALA A 33 29.03 -10.13 2.80
C ALA A 33 28.54 -8.82 3.42
N LYS A 34 28.91 -7.73 2.76
CA LYS A 34 28.45 -6.38 3.04
C LYS A 34 26.94 -6.35 3.17
N GLU A 35 26.46 -6.10 4.37
CA GLU A 35 25.12 -5.58 4.62
C GLU A 35 25.04 -4.20 3.98
N THR A 36 24.36 -4.11 2.86
CA THR A 36 23.77 -2.84 2.42
C THR A 36 22.66 -2.53 3.40
N ALA A 37 22.95 -1.64 4.31
CA ALA A 37 21.99 -1.07 5.26
C ALA A 37 20.81 -0.50 4.48
N ALA A 38 19.70 -1.25 4.45
CA ALA A 38 18.39 -0.67 4.25
C ALA A 38 18.18 0.29 5.42
N SER A 39 18.18 1.59 5.13
CA SER A 39 17.89 2.64 6.10
C SER A 39 16.53 2.36 6.71
N SER A 40 16.52 1.80 7.90
CA SER A 40 15.34 1.74 8.75
C SER A 40 14.83 3.19 8.93
N PRO A 41 13.53 3.46 8.76
CA PRO A 41 13.00 4.78 9.03
C PRO A 41 13.32 5.12 10.49
N VAL A 42 13.99 6.23 10.70
CA VAL A 42 14.32 6.79 12.02
C VAL A 42 13.00 6.85 12.81
N ARG A 43 12.86 5.97 13.79
CA ARG A 43 11.80 6.07 14.78
C ARG A 43 12.19 7.24 15.69
N THR A 44 11.72 8.41 15.37
CA THR A 44 11.80 9.55 16.29
C THR A 44 10.74 9.28 17.37
N ALA A 45 11.12 8.56 18.41
CA ALA A 45 10.28 8.35 19.58
C ALA A 45 10.10 9.72 20.26
N LEU A 46 8.88 10.21 20.31
CA LEU A 46 8.52 11.40 21.08
C LEU A 46 8.93 11.19 22.55
N SER A 47 9.52 12.20 23.17
CA SER A 47 9.92 12.11 24.58
C SER A 47 8.68 11.85 25.47
N PRO A 48 8.80 11.09 26.58
CA PRO A 48 7.67 10.79 27.45
C PRO A 48 6.95 12.03 28.00
N ASP A 49 7.70 13.11 28.23
CA ASP A 49 7.15 14.38 28.73
C ASP A 49 6.35 15.10 27.64
N LYS A 50 6.84 15.09 26.40
CA LYS A 50 6.13 15.64 25.23
C LYS A 50 4.84 14.88 24.94
N LEU A 51 4.88 13.54 25.06
CA LEU A 51 3.69 12.69 24.97
C LEU A 51 2.62 13.04 26.02
N LYS A 52 3.03 13.30 27.27
CA LYS A 52 2.11 13.71 28.32
C LYS A 52 1.52 15.10 28.04
N GLN A 53 2.33 16.03 27.58
CA GLN A 53 1.89 17.39 27.24
C GLN A 53 0.89 17.36 26.07
N LEU A 54 1.17 16.63 25.01
CA LEU A 54 0.29 16.50 23.85
C LEU A 54 -1.04 15.83 24.22
N LYS A 55 -1.02 14.76 25.04
CA LYS A 55 -2.24 14.12 25.57
C LYS A 55 -3.08 15.04 26.47
N GLY A 56 -2.49 16.09 27.04
CA GLY A 56 -3.19 17.13 27.77
C GLY A 56 -3.92 18.14 26.88
N ASN A 57 -3.60 18.20 25.60
CA ASN A 57 -4.26 19.07 24.63
C ASN A 57 -5.64 18.52 24.24
N GLU A 58 -6.68 19.36 24.33
CA GLU A 58 -8.07 18.98 24.01
C GLU A 58 -8.22 18.54 22.55
N GLU A 59 -7.61 19.30 21.63
CA GLU A 59 -7.64 19.00 20.19
C GLU A 59 -7.03 17.63 19.90
N VAL A 60 -5.89 17.33 20.54
CA VAL A 60 -5.23 16.01 20.39
C VAL A 60 -6.07 14.89 20.99
N ARG A 61 -6.72 15.12 22.14
CA ARG A 61 -7.61 14.12 22.75
C ARG A 61 -8.79 13.81 21.84
N GLN A 62 -9.37 14.85 21.25
CA GLN A 62 -10.47 14.70 20.29
C GLN A 62 -10.03 13.94 19.04
N LEU A 63 -8.84 14.27 18.46
CA LEU A 63 -8.28 13.56 17.33
C LEU A 63 -8.06 12.06 17.64
N LEU A 64 -7.49 11.72 18.79
CA LEU A 64 -7.29 10.33 19.19
C LEU A 64 -8.61 9.58 19.36
N PHE A 65 -9.63 10.21 19.96
CA PHE A 65 -10.95 9.65 20.09
C PHE A 65 -11.61 9.38 18.72
N ILE A 66 -11.55 10.35 17.82
CA ILE A 66 -12.08 10.23 16.46
C ILE A 66 -11.35 9.11 15.71
N ALA A 67 -10.04 9.02 15.85
CA ALA A 67 -9.24 7.95 15.25
C ALA A 67 -9.69 6.56 15.70
N GLU A 68 -10.00 6.36 16.98
CA GLU A 68 -10.56 5.09 17.50
C GLU A 68 -11.90 4.76 16.87
N GLN A 69 -12.77 5.76 16.68
CA GLN A 69 -14.08 5.55 16.06
C GLN A 69 -13.95 5.11 14.60
N TYR A 70 -13.11 5.77 13.80
CA TYR A 70 -12.88 5.40 12.40
C TYR A 70 -12.19 4.04 12.24
N LEU A 71 -11.19 3.76 13.08
CA LEU A 71 -10.42 2.51 13.01
C LEU A 71 -11.15 1.32 13.63
N GLY A 72 -12.21 1.56 14.41
CA GLY A 72 -12.98 0.53 15.09
C GLY A 72 -12.18 -0.27 16.14
N LYS A 73 -11.12 0.31 16.68
CA LYS A 73 -10.24 -0.30 17.69
C LYS A 73 -9.66 0.74 18.62
N THR A 74 -9.33 0.33 19.85
CA THR A 74 -8.54 1.16 20.77
C THR A 74 -7.12 1.33 20.23
N LEU A 75 -6.59 2.55 20.29
CA LEU A 75 -5.25 2.86 19.83
C LEU A 75 -4.20 2.29 20.78
N THR A 76 -3.23 1.58 20.24
CA THR A 76 -2.02 1.18 20.97
C THR A 76 -1.10 2.39 21.20
N SER A 77 -0.13 2.27 22.11
CA SER A 77 0.86 3.33 22.32
C SER A 77 1.58 3.71 21.01
N THR A 78 1.93 2.73 20.19
CA THR A 78 2.58 2.93 18.89
C THR A 78 1.65 3.63 17.88
N ASP A 79 0.35 3.33 17.89
CA ASP A 79 -0.63 4.00 17.04
C ASP A 79 -0.74 5.49 17.45
N MET A 80 -0.83 5.77 18.75
CA MET A 80 -0.84 7.14 19.28
C MET A 80 0.44 7.91 18.94
N GLU A 81 1.62 7.30 19.13
CA GLU A 81 2.90 7.89 18.75
C GLU A 81 2.95 8.28 17.27
N THR A 82 2.39 7.45 16.40
CA THR A 82 2.35 7.72 14.97
C THR A 82 1.48 8.94 14.65
N LEU A 83 0.29 9.04 15.25
CA LEU A 83 -0.59 10.21 15.05
C LEU A 83 0.01 11.48 15.62
N LEU A 84 0.61 11.40 16.84
CA LEU A 84 1.27 12.53 17.48
C LEU A 84 2.51 12.98 16.69
N TYR A 85 3.24 12.06 16.09
CA TYR A 85 4.35 12.40 15.18
C TYR A 85 3.86 13.19 13.96
N LEU A 86 2.78 12.77 13.32
CA LEU A 86 2.21 13.48 12.18
C LEU A 86 1.67 14.86 12.57
N TYR A 87 1.10 14.98 13.78
CA TYR A 87 0.57 16.24 14.30
C TYR A 87 1.69 17.22 14.65
N ASP A 88 2.67 16.78 15.46
CA ASP A 88 3.64 17.67 16.10
C ASP A 88 4.93 17.87 15.28
N GLU A 89 5.45 16.80 14.65
CA GLU A 89 6.72 16.89 13.93
C GLU A 89 6.51 17.17 12.43
N VAL A 90 5.45 16.59 11.84
CA VAL A 90 5.10 16.83 10.43
C VAL A 90 4.21 18.08 10.27
N HIS A 91 3.70 18.62 11.39
CA HIS A 91 2.84 19.81 11.46
C HIS A 91 1.52 19.68 10.66
N MET A 92 0.93 18.49 10.66
CA MET A 92 -0.40 18.32 10.10
C MET A 92 -1.47 18.79 11.08
N SER A 93 -2.44 19.57 10.62
CA SER A 93 -3.57 19.99 11.46
C SER A 93 -4.45 18.78 11.86
N ALA A 94 -5.16 18.90 12.99
CA ALA A 94 -6.06 17.86 13.46
C ALA A 94 -7.13 17.51 12.41
N ASP A 95 -7.73 18.52 11.76
CA ASP A 95 -8.71 18.33 10.69
C ASP A 95 -8.15 17.54 9.50
N LEU A 96 -6.87 17.81 9.13
CA LEU A 96 -6.22 17.10 8.02
C LEU A 96 -5.91 15.66 8.40
N LEU A 97 -5.53 15.40 9.65
CA LEU A 97 -5.30 14.05 10.16
C LEU A 97 -6.59 13.26 10.28
N GLU A 98 -7.69 13.88 10.70
CA GLU A 98 -9.02 13.26 10.72
C GLU A 98 -9.41 12.83 9.30
N TYR A 99 -9.30 13.74 8.34
CA TYR A 99 -9.58 13.41 6.94
C TYR A 99 -8.63 12.34 6.37
N LEU A 100 -7.35 12.33 6.77
CA LEU A 100 -6.39 11.29 6.38
C LEU A 100 -6.85 9.91 6.86
N ILE A 101 -7.30 9.81 8.11
CA ILE A 101 -7.79 8.55 8.69
C ILE A 101 -9.06 8.11 7.96
N GLU A 102 -10.04 9.02 7.80
CA GLU A 102 -11.28 8.76 7.05
C GLU A 102 -10.98 8.24 5.64
N TYR A 103 -10.07 8.91 4.93
CA TYR A 103 -9.65 8.52 3.58
C TYR A 103 -9.05 7.12 3.55
N CYS A 104 -8.12 6.80 4.45
CA CYS A 104 -7.48 5.49 4.51
C CYS A 104 -8.49 4.37 4.82
N VAL A 105 -9.39 4.61 5.77
CA VAL A 105 -10.46 3.67 6.13
C VAL A 105 -11.44 3.46 4.96
N SER A 106 -11.80 4.52 4.25
CA SER A 106 -12.66 4.43 3.05
C SER A 106 -12.04 3.60 1.93
N LYS A 107 -10.70 3.49 1.90
CA LYS A 107 -9.95 2.60 0.99
C LYS A 107 -9.79 1.17 1.52
N GLY A 108 -10.40 0.87 2.67
CA GLY A 108 -10.34 -0.45 3.29
C GLY A 108 -9.07 -0.70 4.12
N SER A 109 -8.27 0.33 4.39
CA SER A 109 -7.04 0.18 5.16
C SER A 109 -7.15 0.85 6.54
N CYS A 110 -7.17 0.02 7.60
CA CYS A 110 -7.12 0.45 9.00
C CYS A 110 -5.70 0.33 9.59
N SER A 111 -4.68 0.16 8.76
CA SER A 111 -3.29 0.01 9.19
C SER A 111 -2.66 1.38 9.49
N MET A 112 -2.14 1.56 10.70
CA MET A 112 -1.43 2.78 11.08
C MET A 112 -0.16 3.01 10.24
N ALA A 113 0.51 1.94 9.80
CA ALA A 113 1.65 2.04 8.89
C ALA A 113 1.25 2.64 7.53
N TYR A 114 0.08 2.26 7.01
CA TYR A 114 -0.45 2.82 5.77
C TYR A 114 -0.85 4.30 5.95
N ILE A 115 -1.56 4.63 7.05
CA ILE A 115 -1.95 6.01 7.38
C ILE A 115 -0.70 6.90 7.46
N ARG A 116 0.36 6.44 8.14
CA ARG A 116 1.63 7.16 8.21
C ARG A 116 2.24 7.39 6.83
N THR A 117 2.25 6.36 5.98
CA THR A 117 2.82 6.47 4.61
C THR A 117 2.07 7.49 3.77
N VAL A 118 0.73 7.48 3.81
CA VAL A 118 -0.09 8.46 3.09
C VAL A 118 0.10 9.87 3.67
N GLY A 119 0.13 10.02 5.00
CA GLY A 119 0.37 11.30 5.65
C GLY A 119 1.71 11.92 5.28
N LEU A 120 2.78 11.13 5.27
CA LEU A 120 4.10 11.61 4.82
C LEU A 120 4.11 11.98 3.33
N ALA A 121 3.43 11.21 2.48
CA ALA A 121 3.30 11.55 1.06
C ALA A 121 2.55 12.89 0.87
N TRP A 122 1.50 13.15 1.65
CA TRP A 122 0.81 14.44 1.62
C TRP A 122 1.71 15.59 2.09
N ALA A 123 2.50 15.36 3.13
CA ALA A 123 3.46 16.36 3.62
C ALA A 123 4.53 16.68 2.57
N ASP A 124 5.08 15.67 1.87
CA ASP A 124 6.04 15.84 0.78
C ASP A 124 5.44 16.65 -0.39
N GLN A 125 4.16 16.46 -0.67
CA GLN A 125 3.38 17.20 -1.68
C GLN A 125 2.93 18.59 -1.19
N LYS A 126 3.26 18.97 0.05
CA LYS A 126 2.87 20.23 0.68
C LYS A 126 1.35 20.41 0.80
N ILE A 127 0.63 19.31 0.99
CA ILE A 127 -0.80 19.33 1.28
C ILE A 127 -0.96 19.67 2.76
N THR A 128 -1.49 20.85 3.03
CA THR A 128 -1.65 21.39 4.39
C THR A 128 -3.11 21.57 4.81
N THR A 129 -4.04 21.44 3.86
CA THR A 129 -5.47 21.62 4.11
C THR A 129 -6.30 20.45 3.61
N VAL A 130 -7.45 20.24 4.24
CA VAL A 130 -8.43 19.22 3.83
C VAL A 130 -8.91 19.44 2.39
N ALA A 131 -9.04 20.69 1.96
CA ALA A 131 -9.45 21.02 0.58
C ALA A 131 -8.44 20.51 -0.44
N GLN A 132 -7.14 20.77 -0.21
CA GLN A 132 -6.06 20.25 -1.07
C GLN A 132 -6.02 18.72 -1.08
N ALA A 133 -6.19 18.09 0.09
CA ALA A 133 -6.22 16.63 0.19
C ALA A 133 -7.41 16.03 -0.59
N LYS A 134 -8.58 16.65 -0.55
CA LYS A 134 -9.75 16.24 -1.34
C LYS A 134 -9.53 16.40 -2.83
N GLU A 135 -8.91 17.47 -3.27
CA GLU A 135 -8.57 17.70 -4.67
C GLU A 135 -7.59 16.65 -5.18
N GLU A 136 -6.50 16.39 -4.43
CA GLU A 136 -5.49 15.39 -4.76
C GLU A 136 -6.11 13.99 -4.85
N THR A 137 -6.89 13.58 -3.86
CA THR A 137 -7.54 12.25 -3.85
C THR A 137 -8.54 12.07 -4.98
N ASN A 138 -9.24 13.14 -5.39
CA ASN A 138 -10.15 13.12 -6.55
C ASN A 138 -9.40 13.04 -7.86
N LEU A 139 -8.27 13.74 -8.00
CA LEU A 139 -7.43 13.70 -9.19
C LEU A 139 -6.87 12.27 -9.40
N TYR A 140 -6.34 11.64 -8.36
CA TYR A 140 -5.88 10.25 -8.43
C TYR A 140 -6.99 9.29 -8.84
N ASN A 141 -8.16 9.41 -8.25
CA ASN A 141 -9.30 8.58 -8.64
C ASN A 141 -9.65 8.77 -10.14
N LYS A 142 -9.68 10.00 -10.62
CA LYS A 142 -9.94 10.31 -12.05
C LYS A 142 -8.88 9.67 -12.96
N ASN A 143 -7.61 9.78 -12.59
CA ASN A 143 -6.49 9.22 -13.35
C ASN A 143 -6.59 7.71 -13.44
N TYR A 144 -6.85 7.02 -12.30
CA TYR A 144 -7.01 5.58 -12.29
C TYR A 144 -8.15 5.10 -13.17
N PHE A 145 -9.32 5.76 -13.11
CA PHE A 145 -10.44 5.41 -13.98
C PHE A 145 -10.15 5.67 -15.46
N THR A 146 -9.36 6.69 -15.78
CA THR A 146 -8.92 6.94 -17.16
C THR A 146 -8.02 5.80 -17.66
N ILE A 147 -7.09 5.33 -16.85
CA ILE A 147 -6.21 4.20 -17.19
C ILE A 147 -7.01 2.90 -17.30
N LEU A 148 -7.92 2.62 -16.37
CA LEU A 148 -8.81 1.45 -16.47
C LEU A 148 -9.63 1.48 -17.76
N LYS A 149 -10.16 2.65 -18.13
CA LYS A 149 -10.91 2.85 -19.37
C LYS A 149 -10.05 2.57 -20.61
N ALA A 150 -8.78 2.97 -20.61
CA ALA A 150 -7.85 2.69 -21.69
C ALA A 150 -7.58 1.18 -21.87
N PHE A 151 -7.63 0.41 -20.79
CA PHE A 151 -7.63 -1.06 -20.84
C PHE A 151 -8.97 -1.69 -21.22
N GLY A 152 -10.02 -0.88 -21.42
CA GLY A 152 -11.38 -1.39 -21.65
C GLY A 152 -12.09 -1.90 -20.40
N ILE A 153 -11.52 -1.69 -19.22
CA ILE A 153 -12.10 -2.08 -17.94
C ILE A 153 -13.14 -1.03 -17.52
N LYS A 154 -14.38 -1.46 -17.35
CA LYS A 154 -15.51 -0.60 -16.97
C LYS A 154 -16.21 -1.16 -15.73
N ASN A 155 -16.88 -0.28 -15.00
CA ASN A 155 -17.82 -0.63 -13.92
C ASN A 155 -17.20 -1.36 -12.72
N ARG A 156 -15.92 -1.17 -12.43
CA ARG A 156 -15.29 -1.61 -11.20
C ARG A 156 -14.19 -0.65 -10.73
N ASN A 157 -13.92 -0.69 -9.44
CA ASN A 157 -12.76 -0.01 -8.86
C ASN A 157 -11.45 -0.73 -9.24
N PRO A 158 -10.33 0.01 -9.26
CA PRO A 158 -9.02 -0.60 -9.44
C PRO A 158 -8.69 -1.54 -8.28
N LEU A 159 -7.95 -2.61 -8.57
CA LEU A 159 -7.40 -3.52 -7.57
C LEU A 159 -6.09 -2.95 -6.99
N ASP A 160 -5.69 -3.36 -5.79
CA ASP A 160 -4.48 -2.86 -5.13
C ASP A 160 -3.22 -3.01 -5.99
N LYS A 161 -3.05 -4.15 -6.66
CA LYS A 161 -1.92 -4.36 -7.59
C LYS A 161 -1.98 -3.43 -8.81
N GLU A 162 -3.17 -3.13 -9.30
CA GLU A 162 -3.36 -2.19 -10.42
C GLU A 162 -3.01 -0.76 -9.99
N ILE A 163 -3.40 -0.38 -8.76
CA ILE A 163 -3.04 0.91 -8.16
C ILE A 163 -1.51 1.04 -8.03
N GLN A 164 -0.81 -0.03 -7.63
CA GLN A 164 0.66 -0.02 -7.55
C GLN A 164 1.31 0.30 -8.91
N TYR A 165 0.86 -0.34 -9.99
CA TYR A 165 1.34 -0.03 -11.35
C TYR A 165 1.01 1.40 -11.78
N MET A 166 -0.23 1.83 -11.57
CA MET A 166 -0.65 3.19 -11.93
C MET A 166 0.14 4.26 -11.18
N ASN A 167 0.43 4.04 -9.89
CA ASN A 167 1.29 4.94 -9.10
C ASN A 167 2.74 4.93 -9.60
N LEU A 168 3.29 3.78 -9.96
CA LEU A 168 4.61 3.67 -10.54
C LEU A 168 4.72 4.51 -11.82
N TRP A 169 3.75 4.40 -12.72
CA TRP A 169 3.74 5.11 -14.00
C TRP A 169 3.53 6.61 -13.87
N LEU A 170 2.63 7.03 -12.98
CA LEU A 170 2.32 8.45 -12.75
C LEU A 170 3.40 9.17 -11.94
N ASN A 171 3.92 8.54 -10.88
CA ASN A 171 4.75 9.22 -9.89
C ASN A 171 6.24 8.93 -10.05
N GLN A 172 6.63 7.68 -10.35
CA GLN A 172 8.05 7.32 -10.45
C GLN A 172 8.58 7.49 -11.88
N TYR A 173 7.82 7.03 -12.89
CA TYR A 173 8.18 7.28 -14.29
C TYR A 173 7.78 8.68 -14.76
N GLY A 174 6.83 9.33 -14.09
CA GLY A 174 6.39 10.70 -14.41
C GLY A 174 5.65 10.82 -15.74
N PHE A 175 5.06 9.74 -16.24
CA PHE A 175 4.35 9.77 -17.53
C PHE A 175 3.00 10.46 -17.42
N THR A 176 2.64 11.19 -18.48
CA THR A 176 1.30 11.75 -18.63
C THR A 176 0.27 10.66 -18.94
N LEU A 177 -1.00 10.96 -18.66
CA LEU A 177 -2.10 10.02 -18.93
C LEU A 177 -2.19 9.58 -20.40
N ASP A 178 -1.80 10.45 -21.34
CA ASP A 178 -1.83 10.13 -22.77
C ASP A 178 -0.81 9.05 -23.11
N ILE A 179 0.42 9.16 -22.59
CA ILE A 179 1.47 8.15 -22.76
C ILE A 179 1.05 6.82 -22.14
N ILE A 180 0.52 6.86 -20.92
CA ILE A 180 0.04 5.67 -20.22
C ILE A 180 -1.12 5.01 -20.98
N SER A 181 -2.07 5.82 -21.48
CA SER A 181 -3.21 5.33 -22.26
C SER A 181 -2.78 4.68 -23.57
N GLU A 182 -1.75 5.22 -24.23
CA GLU A 182 -1.16 4.62 -25.43
C GLU A 182 -0.54 3.25 -25.12
N ALA A 183 0.24 3.12 -24.04
CA ALA A 183 0.79 1.84 -23.61
C ALA A 183 -0.29 0.81 -23.29
N CYS A 184 -1.37 1.24 -22.62
CA CYS A 184 -2.52 0.39 -22.33
C CYS A 184 -3.21 -0.08 -23.61
N SER A 185 -3.43 0.82 -24.58
CA SER A 185 -4.04 0.52 -25.88
C SER A 185 -3.20 -0.48 -26.67
N ARG A 186 -1.87 -0.27 -26.75
CA ARG A 186 -0.94 -1.22 -27.38
C ARG A 186 -0.97 -2.59 -26.71
N THR A 187 -1.06 -2.61 -25.38
CA THR A 187 -1.17 -3.85 -24.62
C THR A 187 -2.42 -4.63 -25.02
N VAL A 188 -3.58 -3.97 -25.07
CA VAL A 188 -4.84 -4.63 -25.44
C VAL A 188 -4.80 -5.12 -26.89
N LEU A 189 -4.23 -4.34 -27.82
CA LEU A 189 -4.07 -4.75 -29.21
C LEU A 189 -3.14 -5.95 -29.36
N ALA A 190 -2.04 -6.00 -28.62
CA ALA A 190 -1.05 -7.07 -28.71
C ALA A 190 -1.49 -8.36 -28.00
N THR A 191 -2.20 -8.24 -26.86
CA THR A 191 -2.51 -9.39 -26.00
C THR A 191 -3.97 -9.81 -26.00
N GLY A 192 -4.86 -8.98 -26.54
CA GLY A 192 -6.32 -9.18 -26.49
C GLY A 192 -6.94 -9.00 -25.11
N LYS A 193 -6.17 -8.55 -24.11
CA LYS A 193 -6.63 -8.41 -22.71
C LYS A 193 -5.92 -7.28 -21.98
N ALA A 194 -6.51 -6.84 -20.87
CA ALA A 194 -5.86 -5.92 -19.93
C ALA A 194 -4.73 -6.65 -19.18
N SER A 195 -3.49 -6.26 -19.43
CA SER A 195 -2.31 -6.78 -18.73
C SER A 195 -1.44 -5.64 -18.22
N PHE A 196 -1.52 -5.36 -16.92
CA PHE A 196 -0.74 -4.29 -16.29
C PHE A 196 0.76 -4.56 -16.36
N SER A 197 1.18 -5.82 -16.18
CA SER A 197 2.60 -6.18 -16.29
C SER A 197 3.15 -6.02 -17.70
N TYR A 198 2.36 -6.26 -18.74
CA TYR A 198 2.79 -6.05 -20.13
C TYR A 198 2.87 -4.54 -20.45
N ALA A 199 1.89 -3.75 -20.02
CA ALA A 199 1.93 -2.30 -20.15
C ALA A 199 3.12 -1.69 -19.39
N ASP A 200 3.43 -2.24 -18.21
CA ASP A 200 4.59 -1.83 -17.42
C ASP A 200 5.89 -2.07 -18.20
N SER A 201 6.06 -3.22 -18.83
CA SER A 201 7.23 -3.51 -19.67
C SER A 201 7.38 -2.52 -20.83
N ILE A 202 6.28 -2.05 -21.42
CA ILE A 202 6.31 -1.01 -22.47
C ILE A 202 6.78 0.32 -21.88
N LEU A 203 6.15 0.74 -20.76
CA LEU A 203 6.44 2.02 -20.11
C LEU A 203 7.85 2.03 -19.50
N GLU A 204 8.29 0.93 -18.90
CA GLU A 204 9.67 0.80 -18.41
C GLU A 204 10.68 0.95 -19.56
N ASN A 205 10.40 0.34 -20.70
CA ASN A 205 11.26 0.47 -21.88
C ASN A 205 11.31 1.93 -22.37
N TRP A 206 10.18 2.62 -22.42
CA TRP A 206 10.15 4.03 -22.80
C TRP A 206 10.87 4.91 -21.78
N PHE A 207 10.71 4.62 -20.48
CA PHE A 207 11.40 5.36 -19.43
C PHE A 207 12.93 5.22 -19.51
N LYS A 208 13.43 4.04 -19.90
CA LYS A 208 14.89 3.77 -20.03
C LYS A 208 15.50 4.36 -21.32
N ASN A 209 14.70 4.52 -22.36
CA ASN A 209 15.21 4.93 -23.68
C ASN A 209 14.88 6.40 -24.04
N GLY A 210 14.19 7.17 -23.16
CA GLY A 210 13.82 8.57 -23.33
C GLY A 210 12.52 8.71 -24.07
#